data_e91a3a2796209e9ea58434811a6de891
#
_entry.id   e91a3a2796209e9ea58434811a6de891
#
_cell.length_a   1.000
_cell.length_b   1.000
_cell.length_c   1.000
_cell.angle_alpha   90.00
_cell.angle_beta   90.00
_cell.angle_gamma   90.00
#
_symmetry.space_group_name_H-M   'P 1'
#
loop_
_entity.id
_entity.type
_entity.pdbx_description
1 polymer ?
#
loop_
_entity_poly.entity_id
_entity_poly.type
_entity_poly.pdbx_seq_one_letter_code
_entity_poly.pdbx_strand_id
1 'polypeptide(L)'
;METIWDSHLNEKLRILADAAKYDAACTSSGVDRKNGSMGTGNAVACGICHSFSADGRCISLLKILLTNDCCYDCVYCVNRVGNDTERATFSPDEVCTLTMGFYRRNYIEGLFLSSAVYRNPSYTMEMIYETVLRLRTVYHFHGYIHVKAIPGASDELITNMGYLVDRMSVNLELPTIDGLKKLAPHKNPKKLVAPIRQIQNGIVDHRLMIGKDASMERSRSNKYLKHTIFHENPYQRIQTGSSPLTLADPSLKNTL
;
A
#
# COMPACT_ATOMS: atom_id res chain seq x y z
N MET A 1 17.98 -3.69 25.54
CA MET A 1 17.65 -3.88 24.10
C MET A 1 17.97 -2.54 23.44
N GLU A 2 19.11 -2.45 22.77
CA GLU A 2 19.46 -1.23 22.04
C GLU A 2 18.39 -0.94 21.01
N THR A 3 17.82 0.23 21.03
CA THR A 3 16.90 0.73 20.01
C THR A 3 17.68 0.85 18.71
N ILE A 4 17.34 0.04 17.74
CA ILE A 4 18.07 -0.13 16.47
C ILE A 4 17.91 1.08 15.58
N TRP A 5 16.94 1.92 15.88
CA TRP A 5 16.63 3.19 15.22
C TRP A 5 16.67 4.32 16.25
N ASP A 6 16.89 5.55 15.79
CA ASP A 6 16.82 6.71 16.66
C ASP A 6 15.40 6.87 17.27
N SER A 7 15.32 7.61 18.36
CA SER A 7 14.07 7.83 19.08
C SER A 7 13.00 8.50 18.20
N HIS A 8 13.41 9.35 17.27
CA HIS A 8 12.54 10.08 16.36
C HIS A 8 11.87 9.15 15.32
N LEU A 9 12.64 8.20 14.76
CA LEU A 9 12.08 7.21 13.81
C LEU A 9 11.12 6.25 14.50
N ASN A 10 11.41 5.85 15.74
CA ASN A 10 10.51 5.03 16.54
C ASN A 10 9.19 5.75 16.84
N GLU A 11 9.24 7.05 17.13
CA GLU A 11 8.04 7.84 17.39
C GLU A 11 7.18 7.99 16.13
N LYS A 12 7.76 8.30 14.98
CA LYS A 12 7.06 8.29 13.70
C LYS A 12 6.42 6.93 13.42
N LEU A 13 7.15 5.84 13.69
CA LEU A 13 6.63 4.48 13.48
C LEU A 13 5.40 4.22 14.36
N ARG A 14 5.44 4.63 15.63
CA ARG A 14 4.30 4.52 16.55
C ARG A 14 3.07 5.24 15.99
N ILE A 15 3.20 6.49 15.60
CA ILE A 15 2.12 7.34 15.08
C ILE A 15 1.56 6.75 13.79
N LEU A 16 2.41 6.45 12.82
CA LEU A 16 1.99 6.08 11.47
C LEU A 16 1.54 4.61 11.34
N ALA A 17 2.03 3.72 12.18
CA ALA A 17 1.50 2.37 12.30
C ALA A 17 0.15 2.36 13.01
N ASP A 18 -0.03 3.17 14.05
CA ASP A 18 -1.33 3.30 14.73
C ASP A 18 -2.37 3.93 13.80
N ALA A 19 -2.04 4.98 13.06
CA ALA A 19 -2.92 5.57 12.07
C ALA A 19 -3.30 4.59 10.94
N ALA A 20 -2.43 3.66 10.59
CA ALA A 20 -2.67 2.66 9.54
C ALA A 20 -3.73 1.61 9.91
N LYS A 21 -4.07 1.42 11.19
CA LYS A 21 -5.11 0.46 11.63
C LYS A 21 -6.50 0.78 11.09
N TYR A 22 -6.78 2.06 10.86
CA TYR A 22 -8.07 2.53 10.32
C TYR A 22 -8.22 2.27 8.81
N ASP A 23 -7.17 1.78 8.17
CA ASP A 23 -7.23 1.39 6.77
C ASP A 23 -7.78 -0.04 6.64
N ALA A 24 -9.00 -0.16 6.13
CA ALA A 24 -9.80 -1.40 6.12
C ALA A 24 -9.29 -2.51 5.18
N ALA A 25 -8.18 -2.30 4.46
CA ALA A 25 -7.71 -3.26 3.44
C ALA A 25 -7.07 -4.55 4.00
N CYS A 26 -6.89 -4.65 5.32
CA CYS A 26 -6.32 -5.83 5.98
C CYS A 26 -7.04 -6.13 7.28
N THR A 27 -7.28 -7.40 7.55
CA THR A 27 -7.66 -7.89 8.88
C THR A 27 -6.42 -7.93 9.76
N SER A 28 -6.24 -6.93 10.62
CA SER A 28 -5.29 -7.02 11.73
C SER A 28 -5.98 -7.69 12.92
N SER A 29 -5.27 -8.53 13.66
CA SER A 29 -5.85 -9.28 14.80
C SER A 29 -6.30 -8.41 15.97
N GLY A 30 -5.89 -7.14 16.02
CA GLY A 30 -6.25 -6.20 17.09
C GLY A 30 -5.77 -6.61 18.49
N VAL A 31 -4.89 -7.59 18.60
CA VAL A 31 -4.42 -8.10 19.88
C VAL A 31 -3.34 -7.20 20.45
N ASP A 32 -3.64 -6.56 21.57
CA ASP A 32 -2.65 -5.85 22.40
C ASP A 32 -2.49 -6.61 23.72
N ARG A 33 -1.28 -7.11 23.98
CA ARG A 33 -0.97 -7.86 25.18
C ARG A 33 0.39 -7.47 25.71
N LYS A 34 0.41 -6.82 26.87
CA LYS A 34 1.66 -6.47 27.56
C LYS A 34 2.07 -7.56 28.50
N ASN A 35 3.37 -7.82 28.55
CA ASN A 35 3.95 -8.77 29.48
C ASN A 35 3.79 -8.26 30.93
N GLY A 36 3.19 -9.08 31.79
CA GLY A 36 3.23 -8.88 33.23
C GLY A 36 4.57 -9.40 33.81
N SER A 37 4.81 -9.19 35.11
CA SER A 37 6.06 -9.51 35.80
C SER A 37 6.53 -10.97 35.75
N MET A 38 5.73 -11.90 35.21
CA MET A 38 6.02 -13.34 35.16
C MET A 38 5.87 -13.99 33.78
N GLY A 39 5.77 -13.21 32.70
CA GLY A 39 5.59 -13.76 31.35
C GLY A 39 6.72 -13.38 30.38
N THR A 40 6.80 -14.08 29.25
CA THR A 40 7.71 -13.73 28.14
C THR A 40 6.92 -13.29 26.91
N GLY A 41 7.41 -12.20 26.25
CA GLY A 41 6.84 -11.68 25.02
C GLY A 41 5.75 -10.64 25.21
N ASN A 42 5.66 -9.73 24.24
CA ASN A 42 4.61 -8.73 24.10
C ASN A 42 3.93 -8.90 22.73
N ALA A 43 2.64 -8.67 22.66
CA ALA A 43 1.92 -8.54 21.40
C ALA A 43 1.41 -7.11 21.27
N VAL A 44 1.79 -6.42 20.21
CA VAL A 44 1.36 -5.06 19.91
C VAL A 44 0.42 -5.09 18.72
N ALA A 45 -0.73 -4.43 18.87
CA ALA A 45 -1.82 -4.45 17.89
C ALA A 45 -1.53 -3.65 16.60
N CYS A 46 -0.38 -3.00 16.48
CA CYS A 46 -0.07 -2.10 15.37
C CYS A 46 1.16 -2.51 14.56
N GLY A 47 1.19 -2.13 13.29
CA GLY A 47 2.36 -2.18 12.42
C GLY A 47 2.55 -3.47 11.62
N ILE A 48 1.97 -4.60 12.01
CA ILE A 48 2.05 -5.84 11.23
C ILE A 48 0.63 -6.31 10.89
N CYS A 49 0.37 -6.50 9.60
CA CYS A 49 -0.84 -7.12 9.10
C CYS A 49 -0.52 -8.40 8.35
N HIS A 50 -1.53 -9.21 8.13
CA HIS A 50 -1.40 -10.46 7.40
C HIS A 50 -2.18 -10.40 6.09
N SER A 51 -1.59 -10.91 5.03
CA SER A 51 -2.24 -11.15 3.74
C SER A 51 -2.04 -12.60 3.36
N PHE A 52 -3.00 -13.16 2.64
CA PHE A 52 -2.85 -14.52 2.13
C PHE A 52 -2.32 -14.47 0.69
N SER A 53 -1.26 -15.22 0.44
CA SER A 53 -0.80 -15.47 -0.91
C SER A 53 -1.71 -16.48 -1.62
N ALA A 54 -1.53 -16.59 -2.91
CA ALA A 54 -2.34 -17.46 -3.75
C ALA A 54 -2.24 -18.95 -3.42
N ASP A 55 -1.13 -19.37 -2.85
CA ASP A 55 -0.88 -20.72 -2.37
C ASP A 55 -1.43 -20.96 -0.94
N GLY A 56 -2.18 -20.00 -0.39
CA GLY A 56 -2.78 -20.09 0.94
C GLY A 56 -1.84 -19.75 2.11
N ARG A 57 -0.58 -19.38 1.86
CA ARG A 57 0.34 -18.96 2.92
C ARG A 57 -0.05 -17.60 3.47
N CYS A 58 0.06 -17.45 4.78
CA CYS A 58 -0.06 -16.17 5.45
C CYS A 58 1.26 -15.40 5.29
N ILE A 59 1.18 -14.20 4.73
CA ILE A 59 2.31 -13.28 4.54
C ILE A 59 2.20 -12.16 5.57
N SER A 60 3.24 -11.95 6.36
CA SER A 60 3.33 -10.86 7.32
C SER A 60 3.84 -9.58 6.63
N LEU A 61 3.10 -8.49 6.76
CA LEU A 61 3.40 -7.21 6.12
C LEU A 61 3.61 -6.12 7.16
N LEU A 62 4.65 -5.32 7.00
CA LEU A 62 4.73 -4.03 7.69
C LEU A 62 3.66 -3.10 7.11
N LYS A 63 2.66 -2.77 7.90
CA LYS A 63 1.56 -1.89 7.52
C LYS A 63 1.75 -0.52 8.14
N ILE A 64 2.07 0.46 7.32
CA ILE A 64 2.29 1.84 7.75
C ILE A 64 1.67 2.83 6.77
N LEU A 65 1.40 4.04 7.28
CA LEU A 65 1.18 5.21 6.44
C LEU A 65 2.52 5.88 6.13
N LEU A 66 2.69 6.38 4.91
CA LEU A 66 3.78 7.31 4.60
C LEU A 66 3.63 8.61 5.40
N THR A 67 2.39 9.09 5.49
CA THR A 67 2.02 10.25 6.30
C THR A 67 0.57 10.13 6.77
N ASN A 68 0.25 10.68 7.93
CA ASN A 68 -1.11 10.94 8.39
C ASN A 68 -1.49 12.44 8.34
N ASP A 69 -0.60 13.27 7.84
CA ASP A 69 -0.86 14.69 7.59
C ASP A 69 -1.63 14.85 6.28
N CYS A 70 -2.94 15.11 6.38
CA CYS A 70 -3.87 15.13 5.27
C CYS A 70 -4.34 16.54 4.96
N CYS A 71 -4.33 16.92 3.67
CA CYS A 71 -4.92 18.20 3.24
C CYS A 71 -6.44 18.13 3.02
N TYR A 72 -7.06 16.95 3.17
CA TYR A 72 -8.50 16.75 3.00
C TYR A 72 -9.24 16.72 4.34
N ASP A 73 -10.51 17.11 4.30
CA ASP A 73 -11.40 17.11 5.47
C ASP A 73 -12.57 16.12 5.30
N CYS A 74 -12.26 14.84 5.06
CA CYS A 74 -13.28 13.80 4.97
C CYS A 74 -13.87 13.53 6.37
N VAL A 75 -15.17 13.72 6.53
CA VAL A 75 -15.86 13.70 7.83
C VAL A 75 -15.65 12.41 8.62
N TYR A 76 -15.55 11.27 7.93
CA TYR A 76 -15.36 9.95 8.55
C TYR A 76 -13.90 9.60 8.87
N CYS A 77 -12.93 10.44 8.44
CA CYS A 77 -11.52 10.10 8.53
C CYS A 77 -10.88 10.65 9.81
N VAL A 78 -10.21 9.80 10.56
CA VAL A 78 -9.47 10.21 11.76
C VAL A 78 -8.32 11.16 11.44
N ASN A 79 -7.73 11.02 10.24
CA ASN A 79 -6.60 11.82 9.77
C ASN A 79 -7.03 13.09 8.98
N ARG A 80 -8.30 13.48 9.01
CA ARG A 80 -8.75 14.71 8.35
C ARG A 80 -8.05 15.94 8.90
N VAL A 81 -7.90 16.99 8.08
CA VAL A 81 -7.18 18.21 8.45
C VAL A 81 -7.76 18.90 9.70
N GLY A 82 -9.07 18.82 9.90
CA GLY A 82 -9.76 19.44 11.04
C GLY A 82 -9.61 18.69 12.39
N ASN A 83 -8.98 17.52 12.43
CA ASN A 83 -8.77 16.78 13.67
C ASN A 83 -7.43 17.14 14.33
N ASP A 84 -7.46 17.33 15.62
CA ASP A 84 -6.28 17.48 16.45
C ASP A 84 -5.67 16.11 16.77
N THR A 85 -4.98 15.54 15.79
CA THR A 85 -4.27 14.27 15.90
C THR A 85 -2.77 14.49 15.72
N GLU A 86 -1.98 13.72 16.43
CA GLU A 86 -0.52 13.74 16.28
C GLU A 86 -0.12 13.41 14.84
N ARG A 87 0.67 14.28 14.21
CA ARG A 87 1.04 14.18 12.79
C ARG A 87 2.48 13.75 12.62
N ALA A 88 2.71 12.88 11.67
CA ALA A 88 4.05 12.47 11.26
C ALA A 88 4.10 12.22 9.75
N THR A 89 5.31 12.34 9.19
CA THR A 89 5.58 12.03 7.79
C THR A 89 6.93 11.34 7.71
N PHE A 90 6.98 10.19 7.07
CA PHE A 90 8.22 9.53 6.72
C PHE A 90 8.82 10.11 5.45
N SER A 91 10.13 10.19 5.40
CA SER A 91 10.85 10.28 4.15
C SER A 91 10.89 8.90 3.45
N PRO A 92 11.13 8.85 2.13
CA PRO A 92 11.35 7.59 1.42
C PRO A 92 12.45 6.72 2.05
N ASP A 93 13.55 7.33 2.49
CA ASP A 93 14.68 6.62 3.11
C ASP A 93 14.32 6.02 4.48
N GLU A 94 13.52 6.72 5.27
CA GLU A 94 13.04 6.21 6.56
C GLU A 94 12.17 4.95 6.37
N VAL A 95 11.25 4.96 5.39
CA VAL A 95 10.43 3.79 5.06
C VAL A 95 11.31 2.63 4.59
N CYS A 96 12.29 2.91 3.72
CA CYS A 96 13.23 1.88 3.26
C CYS A 96 14.02 1.28 4.43
N THR A 97 14.54 2.10 5.30
CA THR A 97 15.30 1.68 6.50
C THR A 97 14.46 0.79 7.41
N LEU A 98 13.23 1.19 7.71
CA LEU A 98 12.31 0.40 8.52
C LEU A 98 11.98 -0.94 7.85
N THR A 99 11.60 -0.91 6.57
CA THR A 99 11.22 -2.12 5.82
C THR A 99 12.37 -3.12 5.79
N MET A 100 13.58 -2.67 5.44
CA MET A 100 14.74 -3.54 5.38
C MET A 100 15.18 -4.02 6.76
N GLY A 101 15.06 -3.19 7.78
CA GLY A 101 15.35 -3.54 9.16
C GLY A 101 14.45 -4.64 9.70
N PHE A 102 13.14 -4.57 9.48
CA PHE A 102 12.18 -5.60 9.86
C PHE A 102 12.32 -6.88 9.01
N TYR A 103 12.55 -6.73 7.70
CA TYR A 103 12.72 -7.85 6.79
C TYR A 103 13.96 -8.70 7.13
N ARG A 104 15.11 -8.06 7.34
CA ARG A 104 16.36 -8.77 7.69
C ARG A 104 16.28 -9.53 9.00
N ARG A 105 15.36 -9.16 9.89
CA ARG A 105 15.09 -9.84 11.16
C ARG A 105 13.98 -10.88 11.08
N ASN A 106 13.47 -11.14 9.87
CA ASN A 106 12.37 -12.08 9.63
C ASN A 106 11.06 -11.72 10.39
N TYR A 107 10.84 -10.44 10.69
CA TYR A 107 9.57 -10.00 11.29
C TYR A 107 8.47 -9.82 10.26
N ILE A 108 8.85 -9.52 9.02
CA ILE A 108 7.93 -9.31 7.90
C ILE A 108 8.47 -9.98 6.64
N GLU A 109 7.55 -10.30 5.73
CA GLU A 109 7.82 -10.79 4.38
C GLU A 109 7.54 -9.73 3.32
N GLY A 110 6.91 -8.61 3.71
CA GLY A 110 6.58 -7.54 2.78
C GLY A 110 6.18 -6.23 3.44
N LEU A 111 5.83 -5.28 2.59
CA LEU A 111 5.39 -3.92 2.95
C LEU A 111 3.96 -3.68 2.46
N PHE A 112 3.11 -3.13 3.31
CA PHE A 112 1.86 -2.50 2.91
C PHE A 112 1.96 -1.01 3.20
N LEU A 113 2.11 -0.22 2.14
CA LEU A 113 2.26 1.22 2.21
C LEU A 113 1.00 1.92 1.71
N SER A 114 0.39 2.70 2.58
CA SER A 114 -0.68 3.64 2.26
C SER A 114 -0.30 5.05 2.70
N SER A 115 -1.17 6.03 2.49
CA SER A 115 -0.91 7.41 2.89
C SER A 115 -2.19 8.21 3.02
N ALA A 116 -2.20 9.20 3.89
CA ALA A 116 -3.05 10.36 3.74
C ALA A 116 -2.59 11.20 2.53
N VAL A 117 -3.38 12.17 2.10
CA VAL A 117 -3.01 13.03 0.97
C VAL A 117 -2.25 14.24 1.51
N TYR A 118 -0.94 14.21 1.39
CA TYR A 118 -0.05 15.27 1.81
C TYR A 118 0.14 16.29 0.68
N ARG A 119 -0.09 17.57 0.93
CA ARG A 119 -0.05 18.66 -0.04
C ARG A 119 -1.01 18.48 -1.22
N ASN A 120 -0.79 17.47 -2.06
CA ASN A 120 -1.64 17.11 -3.19
C ASN A 120 -1.45 15.63 -3.56
N PRO A 121 -2.38 15.05 -4.36
CA PRO A 121 -2.33 13.62 -4.73
C PRO A 121 -1.05 13.22 -5.48
N SER A 122 -0.60 14.01 -6.45
CA SER A 122 0.58 13.66 -7.26
C SER A 122 1.84 13.67 -6.42
N TYR A 123 2.06 14.72 -5.60
CA TYR A 123 3.21 14.79 -4.70
C TYR A 123 3.25 13.60 -3.71
N THR A 124 2.11 13.26 -3.15
CA THR A 124 2.04 12.09 -2.24
C THR A 124 2.38 10.79 -2.96
N MET A 125 1.87 10.62 -4.18
CA MET A 125 2.13 9.42 -4.98
C MET A 125 3.59 9.37 -5.46
N GLU A 126 4.23 10.51 -5.74
CA GLU A 126 5.66 10.61 -6.04
C GLU A 126 6.53 10.11 -4.88
N MET A 127 6.22 10.51 -3.65
CA MET A 127 6.93 10.03 -2.46
C MET A 127 6.78 8.52 -2.27
N ILE A 128 5.58 7.98 -2.50
CA ILE A 128 5.32 6.52 -2.45
C ILE A 128 6.12 5.83 -3.56
N TYR A 129 6.09 6.38 -4.78
CA TYR A 129 6.81 5.83 -5.93
C TYR A 129 8.32 5.80 -5.68
N GLU A 130 8.89 6.89 -5.20
CA GLU A 130 10.32 6.98 -4.87
C GLU A 130 10.69 5.94 -3.80
N THR A 131 9.88 5.77 -2.78
CA THR A 131 10.08 4.76 -1.74
C THR A 131 10.16 3.35 -2.34
N VAL A 132 9.17 2.99 -3.16
CA VAL A 132 9.10 1.65 -3.76
C VAL A 132 10.22 1.44 -4.79
N LEU A 133 10.52 2.47 -5.59
CA LEU A 133 11.62 2.43 -6.56
C LEU A 133 12.95 2.16 -5.84
N ARG A 134 13.25 2.89 -4.76
CA ARG A 134 14.47 2.67 -3.95
C ARG A 134 14.50 1.28 -3.35
N LEU A 135 13.40 0.79 -2.80
CA LEU A 135 13.33 -0.58 -2.29
C LEU A 135 13.70 -1.60 -3.36
N ARG A 136 13.17 -1.47 -4.58
CA ARG A 136 13.43 -2.41 -5.67
C ARG A 136 14.82 -2.27 -6.27
N THR A 137 15.29 -1.04 -6.51
CA THR A 137 16.53 -0.80 -7.30
C THR A 137 17.78 -0.64 -6.43
N VAL A 138 17.67 0.01 -5.27
CA VAL A 138 18.84 0.28 -4.39
C VAL A 138 19.00 -0.83 -3.36
N TYR A 139 17.90 -1.18 -2.68
CA TYR A 139 17.93 -2.18 -1.61
C TYR A 139 17.73 -3.61 -2.12
N HIS A 140 17.40 -3.79 -3.41
CA HIS A 140 17.11 -5.08 -4.03
C HIS A 140 16.10 -5.90 -3.22
N PHE A 141 15.08 -5.22 -2.71
CA PHE A 141 14.04 -5.84 -1.91
C PHE A 141 13.10 -6.66 -2.80
N HIS A 142 13.09 -7.97 -2.60
CA HIS A 142 12.26 -8.92 -3.35
C HIS A 142 10.99 -9.35 -2.58
N GLY A 143 10.78 -8.83 -1.38
CA GLY A 143 9.57 -9.08 -0.60
C GLY A 143 8.32 -8.50 -1.25
N TYR A 144 7.17 -8.95 -0.78
CA TYR A 144 5.87 -8.52 -1.28
C TYR A 144 5.62 -7.03 -0.99
N ILE A 145 5.16 -6.28 -1.99
CA ILE A 145 4.80 -4.88 -1.84
C ILE A 145 3.35 -4.66 -2.26
N HIS A 146 2.53 -4.21 -1.32
CA HIS A 146 1.18 -3.72 -1.56
C HIS A 146 1.13 -2.22 -1.34
N VAL A 147 0.67 -1.48 -2.35
CA VAL A 147 0.51 -0.02 -2.29
C VAL A 147 -0.95 0.36 -2.46
N LYS A 148 -1.42 1.32 -1.67
CA LYS A 148 -2.66 2.04 -1.97
C LYS A 148 -2.35 3.23 -2.86
N ALA A 149 -2.87 3.20 -4.08
CA ALA A 149 -2.76 4.32 -5.01
C ALA A 149 -3.60 5.51 -4.51
N ILE A 150 -3.04 6.71 -4.69
CA ILE A 150 -3.69 7.96 -4.29
C ILE A 150 -4.59 8.43 -5.44
N PRO A 151 -5.91 8.51 -5.23
CA PRO A 151 -6.83 8.98 -6.27
C PRO A 151 -6.54 10.43 -6.66
N GLY A 152 -6.44 10.67 -7.97
CA GLY A 152 -6.11 11.98 -8.53
C GLY A 152 -4.62 12.25 -8.71
N ALA A 153 -3.76 11.27 -8.45
CA ALA A 153 -2.37 11.29 -8.91
C ALA A 153 -2.30 11.18 -10.44
N SER A 154 -1.15 11.51 -11.02
CA SER A 154 -0.95 11.42 -12.47
C SER A 154 -1.01 9.97 -12.96
N ASP A 155 -1.52 9.79 -14.18
CA ASP A 155 -1.66 8.48 -14.81
C ASP A 155 -0.30 7.80 -15.01
N GLU A 156 0.74 8.58 -15.30
CA GLU A 156 2.10 8.09 -15.45
C GLU A 156 2.63 7.46 -14.15
N LEU A 157 2.43 8.11 -13.01
CA LEU A 157 2.85 7.58 -11.71
C LEU A 157 2.14 6.29 -11.36
N ILE A 158 0.83 6.19 -11.64
CA ILE A 158 0.05 4.97 -11.42
C ILE A 158 0.57 3.83 -12.29
N THR A 159 0.84 4.11 -13.58
CA THR A 159 1.38 3.11 -14.51
C THR A 159 2.77 2.63 -14.07
N ASN A 160 3.68 3.56 -13.78
CA ASN A 160 5.03 3.24 -13.36
C ASN A 160 5.07 2.45 -12.04
N MET A 161 4.19 2.79 -11.11
CA MET A 161 4.03 2.02 -9.86
C MET A 161 3.62 0.58 -10.13
N GLY A 162 2.77 0.33 -11.12
CA GLY A 162 2.32 -1.00 -11.50
C GLY A 162 3.45 -1.96 -11.89
N TYR A 163 4.58 -1.46 -12.35
CA TYR A 163 5.78 -2.27 -12.65
C TYR A 163 6.63 -2.61 -11.42
N LEU A 164 6.38 -1.98 -10.29
CA LEU A 164 7.21 -2.13 -9.09
C LEU A 164 6.54 -2.92 -7.98
N VAL A 165 5.19 -3.01 -7.98
CA VAL A 165 4.43 -3.59 -6.87
C VAL A 165 3.77 -4.92 -7.23
N ASP A 166 3.55 -5.76 -6.22
CA ASP A 166 2.84 -7.03 -6.36
C ASP A 166 1.32 -6.83 -6.28
N ARG A 167 0.88 -5.77 -5.60
CA ARG A 167 -0.52 -5.40 -5.48
C ARG A 167 -0.69 -3.90 -5.41
N MET A 168 -1.69 -3.40 -6.13
CA MET A 168 -2.15 -2.03 -6.01
C MET A 168 -3.66 -2.02 -5.74
N SER A 169 -4.10 -1.19 -4.80
CA SER A 169 -5.52 -1.03 -4.49
C SER A 169 -5.89 0.45 -4.41
N VAL A 170 -7.16 0.76 -4.57
CA VAL A 170 -7.70 2.12 -4.46
C VAL A 170 -8.92 2.09 -3.56
N ASN A 171 -9.04 3.06 -2.66
CA ASN A 171 -10.25 3.22 -1.86
C ASN A 171 -11.35 3.88 -2.68
N LEU A 172 -12.51 3.23 -2.75
CA LEU A 172 -13.72 3.84 -3.33
C LEU A 172 -14.45 4.75 -2.33
N GLU A 173 -14.10 4.67 -1.05
CA GLU A 173 -14.57 5.46 0.07
C GLU A 173 -16.03 5.23 0.41
N LEU A 174 -16.96 5.68 -0.43
CA LEU A 174 -18.40 5.62 -0.19
C LEU A 174 -19.13 5.04 -1.41
N PRO A 175 -20.23 4.29 -1.19
CA PRO A 175 -20.96 3.61 -2.26
C PRO A 175 -21.78 4.56 -3.15
N THR A 176 -22.07 5.77 -2.68
CA THR A 176 -22.93 6.71 -3.40
C THR A 176 -22.22 8.04 -3.68
N ILE A 177 -22.53 8.64 -4.83
CA ILE A 177 -22.01 9.95 -5.22
C ILE A 177 -22.46 11.05 -4.26
N ASP A 178 -23.71 10.99 -3.80
CA ASP A 178 -24.27 11.98 -2.88
C ASP A 178 -23.65 11.86 -1.48
N GLY A 179 -23.40 10.64 -1.02
CA GLY A 179 -22.64 10.39 0.21
C GLY A 179 -21.22 10.95 0.10
N LEU A 180 -20.55 10.70 -1.04
CA LEU A 180 -19.20 11.22 -1.27
C LEU A 180 -19.16 12.76 -1.26
N LYS A 181 -20.10 13.42 -1.93
CA LYS A 181 -20.19 14.91 -1.93
C LYS A 181 -20.40 15.48 -0.53
N LYS A 182 -21.21 14.80 0.31
CA LYS A 182 -21.51 15.27 1.66
C LYS A 182 -20.39 15.02 2.66
N LEU A 183 -19.74 13.85 2.57
CA LEU A 183 -18.79 13.37 3.59
C LEU A 183 -17.33 13.49 3.19
N ALA A 184 -17.04 13.64 1.90
CA ALA A 184 -15.68 13.80 1.36
C ALA A 184 -15.68 14.75 0.14
N PRO A 185 -16.00 16.05 0.31
CA PRO A 185 -16.22 16.98 -0.79
C PRO A 185 -15.00 17.20 -1.68
N HIS A 186 -13.81 16.95 -1.17
CA HIS A 186 -12.54 17.04 -1.93
C HIS A 186 -12.30 15.85 -2.85
N LYS A 187 -13.08 14.76 -2.73
CA LYS A 187 -12.93 13.55 -3.53
C LYS A 187 -13.91 13.55 -4.70
N ASN A 188 -13.36 13.38 -5.90
CA ASN A 188 -14.15 13.32 -7.13
C ASN A 188 -14.36 11.85 -7.52
N PRO A 189 -15.62 11.39 -7.74
CA PRO A 189 -15.90 10.01 -8.14
C PRO A 189 -15.13 9.55 -9.38
N LYS A 190 -15.00 10.40 -10.39
CA LYS A 190 -14.23 10.09 -11.61
C LYS A 190 -12.75 9.84 -11.29
N LYS A 191 -12.16 10.65 -10.41
CA LYS A 191 -10.76 10.49 -9.97
C LYS A 191 -10.55 9.25 -9.09
N LEU A 192 -11.58 8.74 -8.41
CA LEU A 192 -11.50 7.50 -7.64
C LEU A 192 -11.48 6.27 -8.56
N VAL A 193 -12.27 6.28 -9.63
CA VAL A 193 -12.42 5.12 -10.53
C VAL A 193 -11.34 5.09 -11.62
N ALA A 194 -10.83 6.24 -12.05
CA ALA A 194 -9.83 6.32 -13.12
C ALA A 194 -8.58 5.44 -12.86
N PRO A 195 -7.92 5.48 -11.70
CA PRO A 195 -6.77 4.62 -11.42
C PRO A 195 -7.11 3.14 -11.50
N ILE A 196 -8.31 2.73 -11.08
CA ILE A 196 -8.75 1.34 -11.13
C ILE A 196 -8.80 0.86 -12.57
N ARG A 197 -9.45 1.62 -13.45
CA ARG A 197 -9.55 1.30 -14.89
C ARG A 197 -8.18 1.30 -15.55
N GLN A 198 -7.34 2.25 -15.22
CA GLN A 198 -5.98 2.35 -15.76
C GLN A 198 -5.14 1.13 -15.40
N ILE A 199 -5.14 0.73 -14.13
CA ILE A 199 -4.42 -0.45 -13.67
C ILE A 199 -4.97 -1.71 -14.36
N GLN A 200 -6.30 -1.83 -14.47
CA GLN A 200 -6.95 -2.96 -15.15
C GLN A 200 -6.53 -3.03 -16.62
N ASN A 201 -6.55 -1.91 -17.33
CA ASN A 201 -6.14 -1.84 -18.75
C ASN A 201 -4.64 -2.16 -18.87
N GLY A 202 -3.78 -1.58 -18.04
CA GLY A 202 -2.35 -1.87 -18.04
C GLY A 202 -2.05 -3.34 -17.81
N ILE A 203 -2.80 -4.02 -16.94
CA ILE A 203 -2.68 -5.47 -16.74
C ILE A 203 -3.06 -6.23 -18.00
N VAL A 204 -4.17 -5.86 -18.64
CA VAL A 204 -4.65 -6.53 -19.88
C VAL A 204 -3.66 -6.31 -21.02
N ASP A 205 -3.22 -5.08 -21.25
CA ASP A 205 -2.28 -4.73 -22.32
C ASP A 205 -0.95 -5.45 -22.15
N HIS A 206 -0.41 -5.44 -20.94
CA HIS A 206 0.84 -6.12 -20.64
C HIS A 206 0.75 -7.64 -20.81
N ARG A 207 -0.38 -8.22 -20.45
CA ARG A 207 -0.69 -9.64 -20.68
C ARG A 207 -0.70 -10.02 -22.15
N LEU A 208 -1.26 -9.13 -22.98
CA LEU A 208 -1.28 -9.33 -24.44
C LEU A 208 0.12 -9.19 -25.06
N MET A 209 1.01 -8.42 -24.44
CA MET A 209 2.37 -8.19 -24.94
C MET A 209 3.35 -9.29 -24.52
N ILE A 210 3.23 -9.84 -23.32
CA ILE A 210 4.12 -10.93 -22.82
C ILE A 210 4.11 -12.16 -23.75
N GLY A 211 2.96 -12.47 -24.36
CA GLY A 211 2.88 -13.58 -25.34
C GLY A 211 3.38 -13.26 -26.74
N LYS A 212 3.74 -12.00 -27.06
CA LYS A 212 4.06 -11.54 -28.41
C LYS A 212 5.49 -10.98 -28.56
N ASP A 213 6.10 -10.52 -27.48
CA ASP A 213 7.43 -9.87 -27.53
C ASP A 213 8.40 -10.55 -26.58
N ALA A 214 9.20 -11.45 -27.15
CA ALA A 214 10.27 -12.15 -26.44
C ALA A 214 11.40 -11.22 -25.93
N SER A 215 11.48 -9.97 -26.39
CA SER A 215 12.45 -8.99 -25.91
C SER A 215 12.06 -8.45 -24.52
N MET A 216 10.78 -8.33 -24.25
CA MET A 216 10.27 -7.93 -22.92
C MET A 216 10.56 -9.00 -21.86
N GLU A 217 10.49 -10.28 -22.20
CA GLU A 217 10.82 -11.38 -21.28
C GLU A 217 12.33 -11.45 -20.94
N ARG A 218 13.19 -10.97 -21.83
CA ARG A 218 14.66 -11.03 -21.72
C ARG A 218 15.29 -9.75 -21.16
N SER A 219 14.57 -8.68 -20.98
CA SER A 219 15.12 -7.41 -20.48
C SER A 219 15.73 -7.57 -19.09
N ARG A 220 16.98 -7.11 -18.93
CA ARG A 220 17.69 -7.13 -17.64
C ARG A 220 16.97 -6.30 -16.56
N SER A 221 16.30 -5.22 -16.94
CA SER A 221 15.46 -4.42 -16.05
C SER A 221 14.26 -5.21 -15.55
N ASN A 222 13.75 -6.18 -16.31
CA ASN A 222 12.65 -7.04 -15.92
C ASN A 222 13.03 -8.13 -14.92
N LYS A 223 14.31 -8.36 -14.64
CA LYS A 223 14.76 -9.37 -13.67
C LYS A 223 14.22 -9.09 -12.26
N TYR A 224 14.01 -7.84 -11.92
CA TYR A 224 13.41 -7.40 -10.65
C TYR A 224 11.88 -7.31 -10.70
N LEU A 225 11.31 -7.27 -11.91
CA LEU A 225 9.91 -7.00 -12.18
C LEU A 225 9.09 -8.27 -12.47
N LYS A 226 9.72 -9.45 -12.45
CA LYS A 226 9.06 -10.74 -12.82
C LYS A 226 7.81 -11.09 -11.98
N HIS A 227 7.65 -10.47 -10.82
CA HIS A 227 6.55 -10.74 -9.90
C HIS A 227 5.62 -9.55 -9.69
N THR A 228 5.79 -8.48 -10.47
CA THR A 228 4.89 -7.32 -10.38
C THR A 228 3.54 -7.60 -11.05
N ILE A 229 2.55 -6.76 -10.75
CA ILE A 229 1.19 -6.92 -11.29
C ILE A 229 1.14 -6.94 -12.82
N PHE A 230 2.14 -6.35 -13.49
CA PHE A 230 2.20 -6.31 -14.95
C PHE A 230 2.97 -7.48 -15.58
N HIS A 231 3.75 -8.24 -14.79
CA HIS A 231 4.62 -9.31 -15.30
C HIS A 231 4.13 -10.72 -15.04
N GLU A 232 3.17 -10.94 -14.15
CA GLU A 232 2.70 -12.28 -13.88
C GLU A 232 1.72 -12.79 -14.95
N ASN A 233 1.81 -14.11 -15.21
CA ASN A 233 0.86 -14.79 -16.08
C ASN A 233 -0.58 -14.57 -15.57
N PRO A 234 -1.47 -14.04 -16.41
CA PRO A 234 -2.85 -13.76 -16.08
C PRO A 234 -3.61 -14.95 -15.49
N TYR A 235 -3.36 -16.12 -16.03
CA TYR A 235 -4.04 -17.34 -15.59
C TYR A 235 -3.63 -17.77 -14.18
N GLN A 236 -2.39 -17.58 -13.79
CA GLN A 236 -1.95 -17.84 -12.42
C GLN A 236 -2.61 -16.90 -11.41
N ARG A 237 -2.71 -15.61 -11.72
CA ARG A 237 -3.36 -14.64 -10.81
C ARG A 237 -4.85 -14.81 -10.68
N ILE A 238 -5.54 -15.22 -11.76
CA ILE A 238 -6.97 -15.50 -11.71
C ILE A 238 -7.24 -16.76 -10.87
N GLN A 239 -6.45 -17.81 -11.04
CA GLN A 239 -6.58 -19.05 -10.28
C GLN A 239 -6.20 -18.89 -8.81
N THR A 240 -5.30 -17.97 -8.50
CA THR A 240 -4.77 -17.78 -7.16
C THR A 240 -5.50 -16.69 -6.36
N GLY A 241 -6.54 -16.08 -6.92
CA GLY A 241 -7.31 -15.03 -6.25
C GLY A 241 -6.51 -13.75 -5.94
N SER A 242 -5.23 -13.71 -6.34
CA SER A 242 -4.41 -12.51 -6.21
C SER A 242 -4.71 -11.55 -7.35
N SER A 243 -5.92 -10.99 -7.36
CA SER A 243 -6.23 -9.86 -8.23
C SER A 243 -5.36 -8.69 -7.83
N PRO A 244 -4.62 -8.05 -8.75
CA PRO A 244 -3.86 -6.84 -8.46
C PRO A 244 -4.77 -5.67 -8.08
N LEU A 245 -6.03 -5.79 -8.39
CA LEU A 245 -7.11 -4.89 -8.01
C LEU A 245 -8.03 -5.60 -7.05
N THR A 246 -7.91 -5.34 -5.81
CA THR A 246 -9.05 -5.44 -4.91
C THR A 246 -9.91 -4.21 -5.13
N LEU A 247 -10.91 -4.34 -5.97
CA LEU A 247 -12.16 -3.65 -5.68
C LEU A 247 -12.54 -4.09 -4.28
N ALA A 248 -12.73 -3.15 -3.39
CA ALA A 248 -13.05 -3.46 -1.99
C ALA A 248 -14.36 -4.24 -1.86
N ASP A 249 -15.18 -4.30 -2.91
CA ASP A 249 -16.43 -5.07 -2.95
C ASP A 249 -16.86 -5.35 -4.40
N PRO A 250 -17.08 -6.63 -4.77
CA PRO A 250 -17.69 -7.00 -6.06
C PRO A 250 -19.11 -6.46 -6.25
N SER A 251 -19.84 -6.14 -5.17
CA SER A 251 -21.21 -5.61 -5.22
C SER A 251 -21.27 -4.18 -5.77
N LEU A 252 -20.15 -3.46 -5.78
CA LEU A 252 -20.06 -2.09 -6.31
C LEU A 252 -19.99 -2.03 -7.84
N LYS A 253 -19.98 -3.18 -8.54
CA LYS A 253 -19.96 -3.21 -10.00
C LYS A 253 -21.24 -2.65 -10.63
N ASN A 254 -22.33 -2.56 -9.90
CA ASN A 254 -23.65 -2.19 -10.43
C ASN A 254 -24.10 -0.78 -10.03
N THR A 255 -23.25 0.04 -9.39
CA THR A 255 -23.69 1.33 -8.81
C THR A 255 -22.96 2.55 -9.41
N LEU A 256 -22.13 2.36 -10.43
CA LEU A 256 -21.43 3.46 -11.15
C LEU A 256 -21.78 3.46 -12.63
#